data_88cf31237af809e74b3d7cec6bf0fe7f
#
_entry.id   88cf31237af809e74b3d7cec6bf0fe7f
#
_cell.length_a   1.000
_cell.length_b   1.000
_cell.length_c   1.000
_cell.angle_alpha   90.00
_cell.angle_beta   90.00
_cell.angle_gamma   90.00
#
_symmetry.space_group_name_H-M   'P 1'
#
loop_
_entity.id
_entity.type
_entity.pdbx_description
1 polymer ?
#
loop_
_entity_poly.entity_id
_entity_poly.type
_entity_poly.pdbx_seq_one_letter_code
_entity_poly.pdbx_strand_id
1 'polypeptide(L)'
;DVAQSVGVSEATISRWESGDIANMKRDKIVSLAKALHVSPSFIMGWDEPETEDIVSSNKYNNVFPIKTHKIPLLGDIACGEPIFASEDKESYVLAGTDIRADFCLRACGDSMINARIYDGDIVFIREQPMVEKGEIAAVIINDEATLKRVYYYPEQNKIILNPENPAYEPFVYVGEELNSIRILGKAIAFQSDVR
;
A
#
# COMPACT_ATOMS: atom_id res chain seq x y z
N ASP A 1 28.60 -27.74 -3.67
CA ASP A 1 27.70 -28.59 -4.50
C ASP A 1 26.46 -28.95 -3.66
N VAL A 2 25.27 -28.58 -4.17
CA VAL A 2 23.97 -28.79 -3.49
C VAL A 2 23.75 -30.25 -3.14
N ALA A 3 24.08 -31.16 -4.06
CA ALA A 3 23.92 -32.61 -3.87
C ALA A 3 24.67 -33.12 -2.62
N GLN A 4 25.89 -32.68 -2.46
CA GLN A 4 26.73 -33.00 -1.30
C GLN A 4 26.17 -32.42 0.01
N SER A 5 25.70 -31.16 -0.03
CA SER A 5 25.11 -30.49 1.14
C SER A 5 23.79 -31.13 1.61
N VAL A 6 23.02 -31.67 0.68
CA VAL A 6 21.73 -32.36 0.97
C VAL A 6 21.94 -33.85 1.27
N GLY A 7 23.13 -34.39 0.98
CA GLY A 7 23.45 -35.81 1.16
C GLY A 7 22.68 -36.73 0.21
N VAL A 8 22.66 -36.39 -1.08
CA VAL A 8 22.04 -37.14 -2.17
C VAL A 8 22.94 -37.14 -3.42
N SER A 9 22.66 -37.96 -4.41
CA SER A 9 23.38 -37.94 -5.67
C SER A 9 22.93 -36.78 -6.57
N GLU A 10 23.80 -36.32 -7.47
CA GLU A 10 23.47 -35.33 -8.49
C GLU A 10 22.29 -35.76 -9.36
N ALA A 11 22.21 -37.08 -9.70
CA ALA A 11 21.06 -37.64 -10.41
C ALA A 11 19.73 -37.49 -9.64
N THR A 12 19.78 -37.46 -8.29
CA THR A 12 18.59 -37.21 -7.46
C THR A 12 18.16 -35.74 -7.53
N ILE A 13 19.10 -34.81 -7.49
CA ILE A 13 18.82 -33.39 -7.66
C ILE A 13 18.18 -33.16 -9.04
N SER A 14 18.78 -33.68 -10.11
CA SER A 14 18.25 -33.54 -11.48
C SER A 14 16.81 -34.07 -11.62
N ARG A 15 16.46 -35.17 -10.93
CA ARG A 15 15.08 -35.67 -10.91
C ARG A 15 14.11 -34.81 -10.13
N TRP A 16 14.58 -34.08 -9.11
CA TRP A 16 13.76 -33.08 -8.40
C TRP A 16 13.52 -31.88 -9.29
N GLU A 17 14.55 -31.42 -10.01
CA GLU A 17 14.46 -30.27 -10.94
C GLU A 17 13.54 -30.59 -12.14
N SER A 18 13.58 -31.81 -12.66
CA SER A 18 12.71 -32.27 -13.78
C SER A 18 11.27 -32.57 -13.36
N GLY A 19 10.99 -32.66 -12.05
CA GLY A 19 9.68 -33.05 -11.54
C GLY A 19 9.38 -34.55 -11.55
N ASP A 20 10.36 -35.39 -11.92
CA ASP A 20 10.21 -36.86 -11.95
C ASP A 20 9.96 -37.46 -10.55
N ILE A 21 10.29 -36.70 -9.49
CA ILE A 21 10.01 -37.06 -8.10
C ILE A 21 9.18 -35.95 -7.45
N ALA A 22 7.87 -36.16 -7.41
CA ALA A 22 6.92 -35.20 -6.85
C ALA A 22 6.89 -35.17 -5.29
N ASN A 23 7.34 -36.24 -4.64
CA ASN A 23 7.28 -36.39 -3.19
C ASN A 23 8.67 -36.40 -2.55
N MET A 24 9.12 -35.26 -2.12
CA MET A 24 10.35 -35.12 -1.35
C MET A 24 10.08 -35.34 0.16
N LYS A 25 10.95 -36.12 0.83
CA LYS A 25 10.87 -36.33 2.28
C LYS A 25 11.13 -35.02 3.03
N ARG A 26 10.47 -34.83 4.18
CA ARG A 26 10.57 -33.58 4.97
C ARG A 26 12.00 -33.22 5.35
N ASP A 27 12.82 -34.19 5.74
CA ASP A 27 14.23 -34.02 6.08
C ASP A 27 15.05 -33.49 4.89
N LYS A 28 14.72 -33.92 3.66
CA LYS A 28 15.37 -33.46 2.44
C LYS A 28 14.93 -32.06 2.03
N ILE A 29 13.65 -31.73 2.25
CA ILE A 29 13.14 -30.34 2.04
C ILE A 29 13.92 -29.36 2.94
N VAL A 30 14.07 -29.68 4.22
CA VAL A 30 14.82 -28.84 5.17
C VAL A 30 16.30 -28.73 4.79
N SER A 31 16.93 -29.83 4.36
CA SER A 31 18.35 -29.80 3.95
C SER A 31 18.54 -29.01 2.66
N LEU A 32 17.64 -29.15 1.70
CA LEU A 32 17.66 -28.40 0.44
C LEU A 32 17.44 -26.89 0.68
N ALA A 33 16.47 -26.54 1.51
CA ALA A 33 16.19 -25.16 1.90
C ALA A 33 17.44 -24.49 2.54
N LYS A 34 18.13 -25.19 3.43
CA LYS A 34 19.39 -24.72 4.02
C LYS A 34 20.50 -24.57 2.98
N ALA A 35 20.65 -25.52 2.05
CA ALA A 35 21.67 -25.48 1.01
C ALA A 35 21.45 -24.35 0.00
N LEU A 36 20.20 -23.98 -0.23
CA LEU A 36 19.77 -22.89 -1.15
C LEU A 36 19.53 -21.55 -0.44
N HIS A 37 19.67 -21.49 0.89
CA HIS A 37 19.41 -20.32 1.71
C HIS A 37 17.98 -19.74 1.55
N VAL A 38 16.98 -20.63 1.43
CA VAL A 38 15.56 -20.28 1.33
C VAL A 38 14.75 -20.91 2.46
N SER A 39 13.49 -20.49 2.65
CA SER A 39 12.60 -21.14 3.61
C SER A 39 12.15 -22.52 3.11
N PRO A 40 11.88 -23.51 3.99
CA PRO A 40 11.23 -24.75 3.56
C PRO A 40 9.86 -24.53 2.90
N SER A 41 9.13 -23.49 3.29
CA SER A 41 7.84 -23.10 2.70
C SER A 41 8.00 -22.68 1.25
N PHE A 42 9.09 -21.98 0.93
CA PHE A 42 9.43 -21.62 -0.46
C PHE A 42 9.64 -22.85 -1.34
N ILE A 43 10.38 -23.86 -0.85
CA ILE A 43 10.59 -25.12 -1.60
C ILE A 43 9.26 -25.85 -1.84
N MET A 44 8.29 -25.69 -0.93
CA MET A 44 6.94 -26.26 -1.07
C MET A 44 5.98 -25.40 -1.89
N GLY A 45 6.42 -24.24 -2.40
CA GLY A 45 5.60 -23.31 -3.18
C GLY A 45 4.54 -22.56 -2.37
N TRP A 46 4.75 -22.42 -1.06
CA TRP A 46 3.82 -21.72 -0.17
C TRP A 46 4.20 -20.26 0.08
N ASP A 47 5.48 -19.91 -0.12
CA ASP A 47 6.01 -18.56 0.05
C ASP A 47 6.72 -18.12 -1.24
N GLU A 48 6.57 -16.83 -1.60
CA GLU A 48 7.49 -16.22 -2.55
C GLU A 48 8.91 -16.16 -1.93
N PRO A 49 10.00 -16.21 -2.73
CA PRO A 49 11.35 -16.07 -2.18
C PRO A 49 11.42 -14.73 -1.44
N GLU A 50 11.62 -14.80 -0.11
CA GLU A 50 12.10 -13.62 0.60
C GLU A 50 13.44 -13.28 -0.05
N THR A 51 13.48 -12.20 -0.82
CA THR A 51 14.75 -11.61 -1.23
C THR A 51 15.50 -11.33 0.06
N GLU A 52 16.59 -12.06 0.31
CA GLU A 52 17.47 -11.76 1.44
C GLU A 52 17.85 -10.29 1.31
N ASP A 53 17.22 -9.46 2.14
CA ASP A 53 17.53 -8.05 2.21
C ASP A 53 19.02 -7.90 2.48
N ILE A 54 19.70 -7.11 1.67
CA ILE A 54 21.11 -6.68 1.81
C ILE A 54 21.44 -6.22 3.25
N VAL A 55 20.41 -6.04 4.08
CA VAL A 55 20.42 -5.58 5.47
C VAL A 55 20.72 -6.70 6.49
N SER A 56 20.65 -7.98 6.11
CA SER A 56 20.98 -9.09 7.04
C SER A 56 22.48 -9.25 7.32
N SER A 57 23.36 -8.53 6.59
CA SER A 57 24.75 -8.40 6.96
C SER A 57 24.90 -7.28 8.01
N ASN A 58 25.09 -7.63 9.25
CA ASN A 58 25.37 -6.82 10.46
C ASN A 58 26.53 -5.80 10.33
N LYS A 59 26.74 -5.23 9.13
CA LYS A 59 27.84 -4.30 8.84
C LYS A 59 27.55 -2.86 9.29
N TYR A 60 26.26 -2.53 9.52
CA TYR A 60 25.84 -1.18 9.89
C TYR A 60 24.91 -1.24 11.11
N ASN A 61 25.31 -0.70 12.23
CA ASN A 61 24.56 -0.70 13.49
C ASN A 61 23.30 0.19 13.47
N ASN A 62 23.09 0.96 12.42
CA ASN A 62 22.01 1.92 12.26
C ASN A 62 21.06 1.61 11.08
N VAL A 63 21.16 0.42 10.51
CA VAL A 63 20.29 -0.03 9.42
C VAL A 63 19.39 -1.16 9.94
N PHE A 64 18.09 -0.95 9.86
CA PHE A 64 17.07 -1.90 10.30
C PHE A 64 16.20 -2.30 9.12
N PRO A 65 15.86 -3.61 8.96
CA PRO A 65 14.92 -4.04 7.94
C PRO A 65 13.53 -3.45 8.20
N ILE A 66 12.95 -2.82 7.18
CA ILE A 66 11.57 -2.35 7.24
C ILE A 66 10.67 -3.46 6.70
N LYS A 67 9.76 -3.96 7.53
CA LYS A 67 8.70 -4.84 7.05
C LYS A 67 7.70 -4.00 6.25
N THR A 68 7.36 -4.46 5.05
CA THR A 68 6.41 -3.79 4.17
C THR A 68 5.21 -4.67 3.89
N HIS A 69 4.10 -4.04 3.47
CA HIS A 69 2.93 -4.71 2.92
C HIS A 69 2.43 -3.95 1.71
N LYS A 70 1.63 -4.62 0.88
CA LYS A 70 1.06 -4.05 -0.35
C LYS A 70 -0.25 -3.34 -0.01
N ILE A 71 -0.39 -2.08 -0.42
CA ILE A 71 -1.62 -1.30 -0.32
C ILE A 71 -2.09 -0.98 -1.74
N PRO A 72 -3.37 -1.22 -2.09
CA PRO A 72 -3.86 -0.95 -3.44
C PRO A 72 -3.81 0.54 -3.77
N LEU A 73 -3.28 0.88 -4.93
CA LEU A 73 -3.37 2.21 -5.51
C LEU A 73 -4.63 2.25 -6.38
N LEU A 74 -5.55 3.08 -5.99
CA LEU A 74 -6.78 3.29 -6.75
C LEU A 74 -6.54 4.40 -7.78
N GLY A 75 -6.96 4.14 -9.02
CA GLY A 75 -6.97 5.11 -10.10
C GLY A 75 -8.14 6.09 -9.98
N ASP A 76 -8.85 6.30 -11.07
CA ASP A 76 -10.05 7.14 -11.10
C ASP A 76 -11.17 6.50 -10.27
N ILE A 77 -11.60 7.18 -9.22
CA ILE A 77 -12.71 6.73 -8.38
C ILE A 77 -14.00 7.31 -8.94
N ALA A 78 -14.79 6.48 -9.63
CA ALA A 78 -16.12 6.84 -10.07
C ALA A 78 -17.12 6.86 -8.91
N CYS A 79 -18.03 7.85 -8.90
CA CYS A 79 -19.10 7.93 -7.92
C CYS A 79 -20.12 6.81 -8.10
N GLY A 80 -20.50 6.17 -6.99
CA GLY A 80 -21.56 5.17 -6.98
C GLY A 80 -21.12 3.72 -7.04
N GLU A 81 -19.89 3.44 -7.39
CA GLU A 81 -19.34 2.09 -7.29
C GLU A 81 -18.58 1.86 -5.97
N PRO A 82 -18.60 0.65 -5.40
CA PRO A 82 -17.75 0.34 -4.25
C PRO A 82 -16.29 0.56 -4.62
N ILE A 83 -15.53 1.21 -3.74
CA ILE A 83 -14.09 1.55 -3.93
C ILE A 83 -13.25 0.34 -4.37
N PHE A 84 -13.69 -0.87 -4.07
CA PHE A 84 -13.01 -2.12 -4.38
C PHE A 84 -13.65 -2.93 -5.52
N ALA A 85 -14.69 -2.40 -6.22
CA ALA A 85 -15.43 -3.13 -7.25
C ALA A 85 -14.76 -3.08 -8.63
N SER A 86 -13.86 -2.13 -8.91
CA SER A 86 -13.11 -2.16 -10.15
C SER A 86 -12.03 -3.24 -10.06
N GLU A 87 -12.11 -4.24 -10.95
CA GLU A 87 -11.08 -5.27 -11.12
C GLU A 87 -9.75 -4.69 -11.65
N ASP A 88 -9.73 -3.43 -12.04
CA ASP A 88 -8.55 -2.67 -12.48
C ASP A 88 -7.70 -2.20 -11.28
N LYS A 89 -7.31 -3.15 -10.43
CA LYS A 89 -6.22 -2.96 -9.46
C LYS A 89 -4.88 -2.95 -10.20
N GLU A 90 -4.65 -1.90 -10.98
CA GLU A 90 -3.49 -1.84 -11.86
C GLU A 90 -2.16 -1.74 -11.11
N SER A 91 -2.18 -1.34 -9.84
CA SER A 91 -0.93 -1.23 -9.08
C SER A 91 -1.12 -1.32 -7.57
N TYR A 92 -0.04 -1.74 -6.89
CA TYR A 92 0.09 -1.73 -5.44
C TYR A 92 1.30 -0.89 -5.05
N VAL A 93 1.20 -0.20 -3.92
CA VAL A 93 2.31 0.51 -3.31
C VAL A 93 2.81 -0.27 -2.11
N LEU A 94 4.13 -0.40 -1.98
CA LEU A 94 4.75 -0.97 -0.78
C LEU A 94 4.83 0.11 0.29
N ALA A 95 4.24 -0.16 1.44
CA ALA A 95 4.28 0.71 2.61
C ALA A 95 4.84 -0.03 3.83
N GLY A 96 5.46 0.70 4.75
CA GLY A 96 5.86 0.16 6.04
C GLY A 96 4.64 -0.39 6.81
N THR A 97 4.83 -1.46 7.58
CA THR A 97 3.74 -2.12 8.34
C THR A 97 3.13 -1.25 9.45
N ASP A 98 3.74 -0.12 9.76
CA ASP A 98 3.22 0.92 10.64
C ASP A 98 2.15 1.81 9.97
N ILE A 99 2.14 1.89 8.63
CA ILE A 99 1.15 2.63 7.85
C ILE A 99 -0.09 1.75 7.66
N ARG A 100 -1.11 1.96 8.49
CA ARG A 100 -2.38 1.22 8.42
C ARG A 100 -3.37 1.97 7.52
N ALA A 101 -3.16 1.89 6.22
CA ALA A 101 -4.06 2.41 5.20
C ALA A 101 -4.80 1.28 4.51
N ASP A 102 -5.99 1.57 4.01
CA ASP A 102 -6.82 0.63 3.28
C ASP A 102 -6.59 0.74 1.77
N PHE A 103 -6.26 1.96 1.30
CA PHE A 103 -5.91 2.23 -0.10
C PHE A 103 -5.02 3.48 -0.22
N CYS A 104 -4.50 3.70 -1.43
CA CYS A 104 -3.74 4.89 -1.80
C CYS A 104 -4.41 5.62 -2.94
N LEU A 105 -4.16 6.93 -3.02
CA LEU A 105 -4.49 7.79 -4.15
C LEU A 105 -3.23 8.50 -4.63
N ARG A 106 -3.16 8.79 -5.92
CA ARG A 106 -2.16 9.70 -6.47
C ARG A 106 -2.69 11.13 -6.38
N ALA A 107 -1.95 12.00 -5.73
CA ALA A 107 -2.27 13.43 -5.69
C ALA A 107 -2.09 14.05 -7.08
N CYS A 108 -3.05 14.88 -7.49
CA CYS A 108 -3.00 15.62 -8.75
C CYS A 108 -3.11 17.13 -8.47
N GLY A 109 -2.24 17.89 -9.11
CA GLY A 109 -2.20 19.35 -8.98
C GLY A 109 -1.53 19.83 -7.68
N ASP A 110 -1.71 21.11 -7.39
CA ASP A 110 -1.00 21.82 -6.34
C ASP A 110 -1.90 22.33 -5.19
N SER A 111 -3.15 21.88 -5.13
CA SER A 111 -4.12 22.35 -4.14
C SER A 111 -3.74 22.04 -2.69
N MET A 112 -2.78 21.15 -2.44
CA MET A 112 -2.37 20.68 -1.11
C MET A 112 -0.91 20.96 -0.78
N ILE A 113 -0.23 21.87 -1.49
CA ILE A 113 1.21 22.14 -1.36
C ILE A 113 1.64 22.61 0.03
N ASN A 114 0.81 23.38 0.74
CA ASN A 114 1.12 23.82 2.10
C ASN A 114 0.99 22.70 3.14
N ALA A 115 0.33 21.61 2.80
CA ALA A 115 0.35 20.36 3.55
C ALA A 115 1.55 19.46 3.14
N ARG A 116 2.45 19.95 2.28
CA ARG A 116 3.60 19.23 1.69
C ARG A 116 3.19 18.02 0.84
N ILE A 117 1.98 18.01 0.31
CA ILE A 117 1.50 17.02 -0.64
C ILE A 117 1.56 17.67 -2.01
N TYR A 118 2.39 17.12 -2.88
CA TYR A 118 2.68 17.64 -4.22
C TYR A 118 2.06 16.77 -5.30
N ASP A 119 2.01 17.31 -6.50
CA ASP A 119 1.57 16.58 -7.68
C ASP A 119 2.40 15.30 -7.89
N GLY A 120 1.72 14.17 -8.08
CA GLY A 120 2.32 12.85 -8.23
C GLY A 120 2.58 12.09 -6.92
N ASP A 121 2.48 12.71 -5.75
CA ASP A 121 2.66 12.05 -4.46
C ASP A 121 1.62 10.94 -4.25
N ILE A 122 2.02 9.86 -3.57
CA ILE A 122 1.12 8.79 -3.18
C ILE A 122 0.60 9.07 -1.77
N VAL A 123 -0.71 9.23 -1.63
CA VAL A 123 -1.35 9.50 -0.35
C VAL A 123 -2.06 8.26 0.18
N PHE A 124 -1.72 7.86 1.39
CA PHE A 124 -2.26 6.69 2.08
C PHE A 124 -3.53 7.07 2.84
N ILE A 125 -4.62 6.38 2.53
CA ILE A 125 -5.95 6.68 3.06
C ILE A 125 -6.43 5.54 3.96
N ARG A 126 -6.90 5.90 5.15
CA ARG A 126 -7.68 5.01 6.00
C ARG A 126 -9.15 5.24 5.70
N GLU A 127 -9.84 4.20 5.27
CA GLU A 127 -11.27 4.27 4.96
C GLU A 127 -12.09 4.59 6.20
N GLN A 128 -12.85 5.66 6.15
CA GLN A 128 -13.81 6.04 7.18
C GLN A 128 -14.79 7.09 6.63
N PRO A 129 -16.08 7.02 7.04
CA PRO A 129 -17.11 7.91 6.49
C PRO A 129 -17.04 9.34 7.03
N MET A 130 -16.28 9.58 8.09
CA MET A 130 -16.14 10.87 8.74
C MET A 130 -14.69 11.09 9.21
N VAL A 131 -14.27 12.36 9.28
CA VAL A 131 -12.98 12.78 9.80
C VAL A 131 -13.15 13.85 10.86
N GLU A 132 -12.17 14.03 11.73
CA GLU A 132 -12.18 15.10 12.71
C GLU A 132 -11.95 16.46 12.04
N LYS A 133 -12.41 17.50 12.70
CA LYS A 133 -12.27 18.88 12.23
C LYS A 133 -10.80 19.24 12.03
N GLY A 134 -10.46 19.66 10.82
CA GLY A 134 -9.10 20.05 10.44
C GLY A 134 -8.22 18.91 9.94
N GLU A 135 -8.73 17.70 9.80
CA GLU A 135 -8.01 16.60 9.18
C GLU A 135 -8.07 16.69 7.66
N ILE A 136 -7.05 16.13 7.00
CA ILE A 136 -7.02 16.00 5.55
C ILE A 136 -7.71 14.68 5.19
N ALA A 137 -8.62 14.74 4.23
CA ALA A 137 -9.38 13.60 3.76
C ALA A 137 -9.42 13.52 2.24
N ALA A 138 -9.57 12.30 1.74
CA ALA A 138 -10.03 12.05 0.40
C ALA A 138 -11.57 12.21 0.37
N VAL A 139 -12.04 13.08 -0.52
CA VAL A 139 -13.44 13.46 -0.63
C VAL A 139 -13.86 13.37 -2.09
N ILE A 140 -15.05 12.82 -2.36
CA ILE A 140 -15.67 12.91 -3.68
C ILE A 140 -16.53 14.17 -3.74
N ILE A 141 -16.31 14.96 -4.78
CA ILE A 141 -17.08 16.16 -5.13
C ILE A 141 -17.37 16.07 -6.61
N ASN A 142 -18.65 16.12 -7.03
CA ASN A 142 -19.03 16.05 -8.44
C ASN A 142 -18.37 14.88 -9.20
N ASP A 143 -18.39 13.70 -8.60
CA ASP A 143 -17.84 12.45 -9.14
C ASP A 143 -16.29 12.38 -9.24
N GLU A 144 -15.58 13.37 -8.71
CA GLU A 144 -14.13 13.39 -8.69
C GLU A 144 -13.58 13.25 -7.27
N ALA A 145 -12.60 12.37 -7.09
CA ALA A 145 -11.87 12.25 -5.82
C ALA A 145 -10.83 13.38 -5.69
N THR A 146 -10.84 14.06 -4.57
CA THR A 146 -9.90 15.14 -4.27
C THR A 146 -9.44 15.09 -2.81
N LEU A 147 -8.29 15.70 -2.52
CA LEU A 147 -7.80 15.90 -1.14
C LEU A 147 -8.15 17.30 -0.67
N LYS A 148 -8.73 17.39 0.51
CA LYS A 148 -9.03 18.68 1.16
C LYS A 148 -8.88 18.56 2.66
N ARG A 149 -8.61 19.69 3.32
CA ARG A 149 -8.76 19.79 4.78
C ARG A 149 -10.22 20.01 5.10
N VAL A 150 -10.78 19.14 5.93
CA VAL A 150 -12.22 19.06 6.20
C VAL A 150 -12.56 19.79 7.52
N TYR A 151 -13.55 20.66 7.45
CA TYR A 151 -14.15 21.32 8.61
C TYR A 151 -15.65 21.10 8.58
N TYR A 152 -16.13 20.11 9.35
CA TYR A 152 -17.54 19.82 9.47
C TYR A 152 -18.15 20.49 10.70
N TYR A 153 -19.29 21.12 10.52
CA TYR A 153 -20.08 21.81 11.54
C TYR A 153 -21.50 21.24 11.59
N PRO A 154 -21.73 20.17 12.36
CA PRO A 154 -23.02 19.46 12.36
C PRO A 154 -24.19 20.35 12.79
N GLU A 155 -23.97 21.23 13.77
CA GLU A 155 -25.00 22.15 14.26
C GLU A 155 -25.48 23.17 13.21
N GLN A 156 -24.64 23.45 12.21
CA GLN A 156 -24.94 24.37 11.09
C GLN A 156 -25.29 23.63 9.82
N ASN A 157 -25.31 22.30 9.85
CA ASN A 157 -25.41 21.45 8.67
C ASN A 157 -24.50 21.93 7.54
N LYS A 158 -23.22 22.17 7.86
CA LYS A 158 -22.24 22.80 6.97
C LYS A 158 -20.91 22.05 6.97
N ILE A 159 -20.33 21.88 5.79
CA ILE A 159 -18.95 21.42 5.60
C ILE A 159 -18.16 22.46 4.82
N ILE A 160 -16.91 22.66 5.21
CA ILE A 160 -15.93 23.47 4.47
C ILE A 160 -14.81 22.51 4.06
N LEU A 161 -14.51 22.46 2.79
CA LEU A 161 -13.42 21.69 2.21
C LEU A 161 -12.34 22.68 1.76
N ASN A 162 -11.30 22.79 2.57
CA ASN A 162 -10.27 23.81 2.41
C ASN A 162 -9.07 23.24 1.64
N PRO A 163 -8.66 23.84 0.51
CA PRO A 163 -7.38 23.54 -0.10
C PRO A 163 -6.25 24.06 0.80
N GLU A 164 -5.12 23.40 0.78
CA GLU A 164 -3.88 23.83 1.43
C GLU A 164 -2.98 24.59 0.43
N ASN A 165 -3.61 25.49 -0.32
CA ASN A 165 -2.96 26.43 -1.23
C ASN A 165 -3.85 27.68 -1.34
N PRO A 166 -3.35 28.86 -0.93
CA PRO A 166 -4.12 30.12 -0.95
C PRO A 166 -4.55 30.58 -2.35
N ALA A 167 -4.02 29.99 -3.41
CA ALA A 167 -4.45 30.29 -4.78
C ALA A 167 -5.86 29.74 -5.10
N TYR A 168 -6.40 28.88 -4.24
CA TYR A 168 -7.70 28.26 -4.42
C TYR A 168 -8.66 28.65 -3.31
N GLU A 169 -9.91 28.91 -3.69
CA GLU A 169 -10.98 29.21 -2.73
C GLU A 169 -11.49 27.92 -2.04
N PRO A 170 -11.90 28.00 -0.76
CA PRO A 170 -12.57 26.88 -0.09
C PRO A 170 -13.92 26.57 -0.71
N PHE A 171 -14.27 25.29 -0.77
CA PHE A 171 -15.63 24.86 -1.07
C PHE A 171 -16.47 24.84 0.19
N VAL A 172 -17.64 25.47 0.14
CA VAL A 172 -18.58 25.54 1.27
C VAL A 172 -19.91 24.94 0.83
N TYR A 173 -20.36 23.92 1.53
CA TYR A 173 -21.62 23.25 1.28
C TYR A 173 -22.52 23.30 2.51
N VAL A 174 -23.81 23.58 2.31
CA VAL A 174 -24.79 23.76 3.39
C VAL A 174 -26.07 23.00 3.08
N GLY A 175 -26.67 22.39 4.08
CA GLY A 175 -27.98 21.77 3.97
C GLY A 175 -27.96 20.56 3.02
N GLU A 176 -28.82 20.59 2.02
CA GLU A 176 -28.99 19.50 1.07
C GLU A 176 -27.80 19.29 0.14
N GLU A 177 -26.96 20.32 -0.04
CA GLU A 177 -25.72 20.21 -0.84
C GLU A 177 -24.73 19.20 -0.26
N LEU A 178 -24.81 18.90 1.04
CA LEU A 178 -23.96 17.88 1.67
C LEU A 178 -24.16 16.50 1.06
N ASN A 179 -25.32 16.22 0.46
CA ASN A 179 -25.61 14.94 -0.20
C ASN A 179 -24.76 14.70 -1.46
N SER A 180 -24.18 15.78 -2.03
CA SER A 180 -23.26 15.68 -3.18
C SER A 180 -21.82 15.38 -2.80
N ILE A 181 -21.53 15.28 -1.50
CA ILE A 181 -20.18 15.06 -0.99
C ILE A 181 -20.11 13.71 -0.29
N ARG A 182 -19.05 12.99 -0.55
CA ARG A 182 -18.75 11.75 0.15
C ARG A 182 -17.30 11.75 0.64
N ILE A 183 -17.12 11.58 1.94
CA ILE A 183 -15.79 11.34 2.52
C ILE A 183 -15.43 9.88 2.30
N LEU A 184 -14.28 9.62 1.67
CA LEU A 184 -13.74 8.29 1.44
C LEU A 184 -12.90 7.81 2.62
N GLY A 185 -12.15 8.73 3.22
CA GLY A 185 -11.29 8.38 4.35
C GLY A 185 -10.31 9.49 4.70
N LYS A 186 -9.60 9.25 5.80
CA LYS A 186 -8.57 10.13 6.33
C LYS A 186 -7.23 9.88 5.66
N ALA A 187 -6.55 10.92 5.22
CA ALA A 187 -5.15 10.85 4.83
C ALA A 187 -4.27 10.68 6.08
N ILE A 188 -3.49 9.59 6.13
CA ILE A 188 -2.69 9.23 7.31
C ILE A 188 -1.19 9.36 7.08
N ALA A 189 -0.75 9.25 5.84
CA ALA A 189 0.63 9.40 5.42
C ALA A 189 0.69 9.76 3.93
N PHE A 190 1.84 10.17 3.46
CA PHE A 190 2.12 10.28 2.04
C PHE A 190 3.57 9.89 1.74
N GLN A 191 3.82 9.48 0.52
CA GLN A 191 5.14 9.18 -0.03
C GLN A 191 5.39 10.13 -1.18
N SER A 192 6.53 10.81 -1.16
CA SER A 192 6.95 11.81 -2.14
C SER A 192 8.31 11.43 -2.69
N ASP A 193 8.53 11.66 -3.97
CA ASP A 193 9.84 11.54 -4.58
C ASP A 193 10.72 12.74 -4.18
N VAL A 194 12.03 12.51 -4.09
CA VAL A 194 12.99 13.59 -3.86
C VAL A 194 13.04 14.47 -5.11
N ARG A 195 12.82 15.77 -4.95
CA ARG A 195 12.81 16.77 -6.00
C ARG A 195 13.96 17.76 -5.85
#